data_015e9b63309f9550f4dadb76fcc78c09
#
_entry.id   015e9b63309f9550f4dadb76fcc78c09
#
_cell.length_a   1.000
_cell.length_b   1.000
_cell.length_c   1.000
_cell.angle_alpha   90.00
_cell.angle_beta   90.00
_cell.angle_gamma   90.00
#
_symmetry.space_group_name_H-M   'P 1'
#
loop_
_entity.id
_entity.type
_entity.pdbx_description
1 polymer ?
#
loop_
_entity_poly.entity_id
_entity_poly.type
_entity_poly.pdbx_seq_one_letter_code
_entity_poly.pdbx_strand_id
1 'polypeptide(L)'
;MTQPTTAPLTPAHAPSAPWRERTLARLVQHVRTVLPVSAVAFLTDDTSDTEPTGWFADDDLRAAMVAAMPRLARGRPLLLPRVEAWQAAPELMDAIEAQFGQPRAREVWTSFRSASVIACPVRGEFGSQLGELVVASVDRRRPLGTAQLPTVEALADLAAISLERTSLLEAEGRRARDELKLKRAAESISSSLDPAEVYVRVVQHAAAITGATCALLTRLNGRAGEVRTAATIDCSDELAAQVTSLDSASFGYVARTRTPLARSGPEAAPLGSLMHVPIELGPRLYGVLTAGHDEPDRFGDDDLELLVKLARSSAAAIANAIDFQRERRIARALTLGFVPESLPELAGYETGLLYAPAANEATGGDVYGAWPVGGGDNVAVLVGDVAGKGVETAALSAMVRFFIEARSWDTLCPAQVLDQANAMLLGRLPPDAFVTAFLGILSGDTLRYANAGHLPPLHVRRGATCPLDSHGLPLGVLESHHYSWSELKLEPGDLVFAHTDGLIEARRGGEMYGSARLAQLVVRAAATQSPKELVRAVHEDVMEFADGISDDAVALALRRTG
;
A
#
# COMPACT_ATOMS: atom_id res chain seq x y z
N MET A 1 3.13 14.94 40.60
CA MET A 1 2.72 14.51 39.24
C MET A 1 2.36 15.75 38.45
N THR A 2 3.37 16.38 37.88
CA THR A 2 3.26 17.56 37.03
C THR A 2 2.96 17.07 35.61
N GLN A 3 1.83 17.52 35.06
CA GLN A 3 1.52 17.34 33.64
C GLN A 3 2.62 18.02 32.81
N PRO A 4 3.15 17.40 31.75
CA PRO A 4 4.03 18.09 30.83
C PRO A 4 3.20 19.10 30.05
N THR A 5 3.51 20.36 30.25
CA THR A 5 2.99 21.48 29.47
C THR A 5 3.40 21.26 28.02
N THR A 6 2.45 21.01 27.13
CA THR A 6 2.66 21.07 25.70
C THR A 6 2.88 22.54 25.34
N ALA A 7 4.14 22.97 25.27
CA ALA A 7 4.48 24.20 24.60
C ALA A 7 4.11 24.05 23.11
N PRO A 8 3.41 25.03 22.52
CA PRO A 8 3.20 25.03 21.08
C PRO A 8 4.57 25.08 20.40
N LEU A 9 4.82 24.16 19.47
CA LEU A 9 5.98 24.20 18.58
C LEU A 9 5.90 25.52 17.82
N THR A 10 6.84 26.41 18.07
CA THR A 10 7.02 27.62 17.26
C THR A 10 7.30 27.16 15.83
N PRO A 11 6.62 27.69 14.80
CA PRO A 11 6.89 27.24 13.44
C PRO A 11 8.36 27.54 13.10
N ALA A 12 9.10 26.51 12.78
CA ALA A 12 10.43 26.61 12.19
C ALA A 12 10.33 27.49 10.94
N HIS A 13 11.29 28.35 10.72
CA HIS A 13 11.41 29.25 9.58
C HIS A 13 11.15 28.50 8.26
N ALA A 14 9.93 28.60 7.75
CA ALA A 14 9.65 28.19 6.39
C ALA A 14 10.41 29.18 5.47
N PRO A 15 11.23 28.70 4.52
CA PRO A 15 11.86 29.56 3.52
C PRO A 15 10.74 30.37 2.84
N SER A 16 10.92 31.68 2.71
CA SER A 16 9.93 32.60 2.14
C SER A 16 9.37 32.00 0.85
N ALA A 17 8.07 31.70 0.84
CA ALA A 17 7.48 30.92 -0.24
C ALA A 17 7.67 31.65 -1.58
N PRO A 18 8.19 31.03 -2.65
CA PRO A 18 8.54 31.67 -3.92
C PRO A 18 7.39 32.46 -4.57
N TRP A 19 6.16 32.16 -4.18
CA TRP A 19 4.97 32.87 -4.64
C TRP A 19 4.78 34.24 -3.97
N ARG A 20 5.13 34.36 -2.68
CA ARG A 20 5.03 35.61 -1.92
C ARG A 20 5.89 36.68 -2.56
N GLU A 21 7.15 36.33 -2.87
CA GLU A 21 8.07 37.23 -3.56
C GLU A 21 7.54 37.64 -4.95
N ARG A 22 7.01 36.69 -5.72
CA ARG A 22 6.41 36.99 -7.03
C ARG A 22 5.19 37.88 -6.95
N THR A 23 4.34 37.68 -5.95
CA THR A 23 3.15 38.50 -5.71
C THR A 23 3.56 39.91 -5.29
N LEU A 24 4.51 40.04 -4.35
CA LEU A 24 5.04 41.34 -3.91
C LEU A 24 5.76 42.08 -5.05
N ALA A 25 6.55 41.41 -5.85
CA ALA A 25 7.22 42.03 -7.02
C ALA A 25 6.22 42.60 -8.04
N ARG A 26 5.09 41.89 -8.29
CA ARG A 26 4.01 42.43 -9.14
C ARG A 26 3.32 43.62 -8.51
N LEU A 27 3.06 43.60 -7.22
CA LEU A 27 2.47 44.72 -6.50
C LEU A 27 3.36 45.94 -6.49
N VAL A 28 4.68 45.78 -6.27
CA VAL A 28 5.68 46.85 -6.41
C VAL A 28 5.61 47.49 -7.79
N GLN A 29 5.56 46.69 -8.83
CA GLN A 29 5.47 47.18 -10.22
C GLN A 29 4.15 47.95 -10.43
N HIS A 30 3.06 47.50 -9.85
CA HIS A 30 1.76 48.16 -9.95
C HIS A 30 1.77 49.54 -9.24
N VAL A 31 2.30 49.59 -8.02
CA VAL A 31 2.45 50.89 -7.28
C VAL A 31 3.25 51.89 -8.09
N ARG A 32 4.32 51.48 -8.75
CA ARG A 32 5.16 52.35 -9.61
C ARG A 32 4.44 52.89 -10.85
N THR A 33 3.44 52.18 -11.36
CA THR A 33 2.64 52.66 -12.49
C THR A 33 1.60 53.70 -12.06
N VAL A 34 1.15 53.62 -10.82
CA VAL A 34 0.08 54.50 -10.27
C VAL A 34 0.65 55.75 -9.61
N LEU A 35 1.81 55.65 -8.96
CA LEU A 35 2.41 56.75 -8.20
C LEU A 35 3.80 57.07 -8.70
N PRO A 36 4.15 58.38 -8.85
CA PRO A 36 5.50 58.83 -9.21
C PRO A 36 6.42 58.75 -7.99
N VAL A 37 6.85 57.59 -7.60
CA VAL A 37 7.65 57.33 -6.39
C VAL A 37 9.11 57.01 -6.77
N SER A 38 10.01 57.27 -5.81
CA SER A 38 11.44 56.93 -5.92
C SER A 38 11.77 55.59 -5.21
N ALA A 39 10.88 55.15 -4.31
CA ALA A 39 10.99 53.84 -3.68
C ALA A 39 9.61 53.26 -3.34
N VAL A 40 9.52 51.97 -3.42
CA VAL A 40 8.39 51.15 -2.94
C VAL A 40 8.96 49.95 -2.21
N ALA A 41 8.51 49.71 -0.97
CA ALA A 41 8.94 48.55 -0.18
C ALA A 41 7.78 47.90 0.57
N PHE A 42 7.79 46.60 0.65
CA PHE A 42 6.92 45.82 1.54
C PHE A 42 7.75 45.26 2.70
N LEU A 43 7.34 45.56 3.90
CA LEU A 43 7.80 44.91 5.12
C LEU A 43 6.75 43.87 5.53
N THR A 44 7.16 42.65 5.82
CA THR A 44 6.25 41.58 6.29
C THR A 44 6.60 41.20 7.72
N ASP A 45 5.59 40.94 8.57
CA ASP A 45 5.77 40.66 10.01
C ASP A 45 6.63 39.42 10.32
N ASP A 46 6.80 38.53 9.34
CA ASP A 46 7.49 37.26 9.49
C ASP A 46 9.02 37.34 9.45
N THR A 47 9.56 38.55 9.45
CA THR A 47 10.98 38.72 9.12
C THR A 47 11.66 39.69 10.06
N SER A 48 12.18 39.14 11.16
CA SER A 48 13.17 39.88 11.99
C SER A 48 14.52 40.08 11.26
N ASP A 49 14.79 39.39 10.15
CA ASP A 49 16.11 39.34 9.51
C ASP A 49 16.13 39.42 7.96
N THR A 50 15.00 39.61 7.26
CA THR A 50 15.02 39.65 5.79
C THR A 50 14.89 41.06 5.25
N GLU A 51 15.69 41.33 4.18
CA GLU A 51 15.58 42.56 3.41
C GLU A 51 14.15 42.77 2.89
N PRO A 52 13.58 43.99 2.97
CA PRO A 52 12.26 44.28 2.46
C PRO A 52 12.19 44.01 0.95
N THR A 53 11.15 43.35 0.49
CA THR A 53 10.89 43.21 -0.94
C THR A 53 10.46 44.54 -1.52
N GLY A 54 11.27 45.11 -2.45
CA GLY A 54 10.97 46.42 -2.94
C GLY A 54 11.72 46.81 -4.24
N TRP A 55 11.42 48.02 -4.67
CA TRP A 55 12.13 48.69 -5.73
C TRP A 55 12.61 50.07 -5.24
N PHE A 56 13.84 50.40 -5.56
CA PHE A 56 14.52 51.63 -5.16
C PHE A 56 15.21 52.27 -6.38
N ALA A 57 15.13 53.62 -6.46
CA ALA A 57 15.73 54.33 -7.57
C ALA A 57 17.28 54.27 -7.55
N ASP A 58 17.85 54.17 -6.34
CA ASP A 58 19.30 54.07 -6.13
C ASP A 58 19.59 53.29 -4.82
N ASP A 59 20.86 52.88 -4.65
CA ASP A 59 21.32 52.09 -3.50
C ASP A 59 21.30 52.88 -2.18
N ASP A 60 21.49 54.20 -2.21
CA ASP A 60 21.46 55.04 -1.03
C ASP A 60 20.03 55.14 -0.46
N LEU A 61 19.05 55.26 -1.35
CA LEU A 61 17.66 55.24 -1.00
C LEU A 61 17.24 53.87 -0.44
N ARG A 62 17.75 52.80 -1.04
CA ARG A 62 17.55 51.45 -0.51
C ARG A 62 18.08 51.33 0.92
N ALA A 63 19.35 51.71 1.13
CA ALA A 63 19.99 51.64 2.42
C ALA A 63 19.24 52.46 3.49
N ALA A 64 18.80 53.68 3.16
CA ALA A 64 18.01 54.53 4.04
C ALA A 64 16.65 53.92 4.38
N MET A 65 15.95 53.35 3.40
CA MET A 65 14.68 52.71 3.57
C MET A 65 14.76 51.49 4.45
N VAL A 66 15.75 50.59 4.23
CA VAL A 66 15.99 49.42 5.08
C VAL A 66 16.19 49.83 6.54
N ALA A 67 17.01 50.85 6.82
CA ALA A 67 17.20 51.34 8.18
C ALA A 67 15.94 52.02 8.79
N ALA A 68 15.10 52.62 7.95
CA ALA A 68 13.89 53.32 8.39
C ALA A 68 12.69 52.38 8.63
N MET A 69 12.57 51.31 7.88
CA MET A 69 11.40 50.42 7.87
C MET A 69 10.95 49.96 9.27
N PRO A 70 11.81 49.45 10.17
CA PRO A 70 11.39 49.02 11.51
C PRO A 70 10.77 50.14 12.36
N ARG A 71 11.06 51.39 12.02
CA ARG A 71 10.56 52.56 12.72
C ARG A 71 9.32 53.16 12.07
N LEU A 72 9.13 52.95 10.79
CA LEU A 72 7.97 53.34 10.01
C LEU A 72 6.78 52.42 10.23
N ALA A 73 7.06 51.17 10.55
CA ALA A 73 6.08 50.11 10.79
C ALA A 73 5.35 50.32 12.13
N ARG A 74 4.17 50.90 12.11
CA ARG A 74 3.39 51.26 13.35
C ARG A 74 1.96 50.74 13.32
N GLY A 75 1.58 49.93 12.34
CA GLY A 75 0.22 49.41 12.23
C GLY A 75 -0.87 50.46 11.98
N ARG A 76 -0.50 51.68 11.62
CA ARG A 76 -1.42 52.76 11.23
C ARG A 76 -0.81 53.62 10.10
N PRO A 77 -1.63 54.20 9.24
CA PRO A 77 -1.13 55.09 8.19
C PRO A 77 -0.27 56.21 8.74
N LEU A 78 0.89 56.40 8.13
CA LEU A 78 1.84 57.43 8.47
C LEU A 78 2.18 58.23 7.22
N LEU A 79 2.09 59.57 7.31
CA LEU A 79 2.56 60.50 6.28
C LEU A 79 3.67 61.35 6.85
N LEU A 80 4.83 61.32 6.24
CA LEU A 80 5.95 62.22 6.51
C LEU A 80 6.21 63.11 5.29
N PRO A 81 5.85 64.42 5.36
CA PRO A 81 6.11 65.34 4.26
C PRO A 81 7.61 65.54 3.98
N ARG A 82 8.43 65.40 5.04
CA ARG A 82 9.91 65.32 4.99
C ARG A 82 10.40 64.45 6.14
N VAL A 83 11.36 63.58 5.86
CA VAL A 83 11.93 62.67 6.88
C VAL A 83 12.66 63.47 7.97
N GLU A 84 13.37 64.56 7.61
CA GLU A 84 14.07 65.40 8.59
C GLU A 84 13.14 66.11 9.62
N ALA A 85 11.85 66.21 9.33
CA ALA A 85 10.85 66.78 10.22
C ALA A 85 10.22 65.74 11.15
N TRP A 86 10.59 64.49 11.03
CA TRP A 86 10.07 63.40 11.85
C TRP A 86 10.72 63.41 13.25
N GLN A 87 9.94 63.18 14.30
CA GLN A 87 10.48 63.13 15.67
C GLN A 87 11.54 62.05 15.86
N ALA A 88 11.45 60.93 15.15
CA ALA A 88 12.43 59.86 15.17
C ALA A 88 13.58 60.04 14.16
N ALA A 89 13.71 61.15 13.49
CA ALA A 89 14.77 61.42 12.52
C ALA A 89 16.20 61.29 13.12
N PRO A 90 16.46 61.75 14.36
CA PRO A 90 17.75 61.50 15.00
C PRO A 90 18.08 60.01 15.19
N GLU A 91 17.12 59.24 15.69
CA GLU A 91 17.25 57.79 15.91
C GLU A 91 17.45 57.05 14.59
N LEU A 92 16.86 57.51 13.50
CA LEU A 92 17.04 57.00 12.16
C LEU A 92 18.46 57.29 11.64
N MET A 93 18.95 58.50 11.88
CA MET A 93 20.33 58.86 11.53
C MET A 93 21.35 57.97 12.27
N ASP A 94 21.12 57.75 13.58
CA ASP A 94 21.96 56.88 14.41
C ASP A 94 21.95 55.45 13.89
N ALA A 95 20.80 54.94 13.43
CA ALA A 95 20.68 53.59 12.85
C ALA A 95 21.42 53.46 11.51
N ILE A 96 21.31 54.49 10.65
CA ILE A 96 22.05 54.55 9.40
C ILE A 96 23.55 54.61 9.69
N GLU A 97 23.96 55.38 10.70
CA GLU A 97 25.35 55.50 11.10
C GLU A 97 25.92 54.22 11.68
N ALA A 98 25.14 53.48 12.50
CA ALA A 98 25.50 52.20 13.04
C ALA A 98 25.65 51.12 11.95
N GLN A 99 24.82 51.18 10.91
CA GLN A 99 24.82 50.16 9.83
C GLN A 99 25.95 50.41 8.80
N PHE A 100 26.23 51.66 8.44
CA PHE A 100 27.11 52.01 7.31
C PHE A 100 28.41 52.72 7.71
N GLY A 101 28.53 53.18 8.95
CA GLY A 101 29.66 53.98 9.43
C GLY A 101 29.76 55.35 8.76
N GLN A 102 30.57 56.27 9.35
CA GLN A 102 30.91 57.53 8.69
C GLN A 102 32.05 57.31 7.71
N PRO A 103 32.10 57.94 6.53
CA PRO A 103 31.23 59.05 6.00
C PRO A 103 29.97 58.58 5.24
N ARG A 104 29.83 57.28 4.94
CA ARG A 104 28.74 56.76 4.09
C ARG A 104 27.35 57.06 4.66
N ALA A 105 27.16 57.02 5.96
CA ALA A 105 25.91 57.40 6.62
C ALA A 105 25.45 58.81 6.28
N ARG A 106 26.40 59.78 6.15
CA ARG A 106 26.08 61.16 5.77
C ARG A 106 25.57 61.30 4.35
N GLU A 107 26.13 60.54 3.41
CA GLU A 107 25.70 60.50 2.01
C GLU A 107 24.25 59.95 1.94
N VAL A 108 24.03 58.79 2.54
CA VAL A 108 22.71 58.13 2.61
C VAL A 108 21.66 59.06 3.25
N TRP A 109 21.99 59.69 4.39
CA TRP A 109 21.11 60.64 5.05
C TRP A 109 20.80 61.85 4.19
N THR A 110 21.79 62.42 3.48
CA THR A 110 21.60 63.59 2.64
C THR A 110 20.65 63.31 1.48
N SER A 111 20.66 62.10 0.93
CA SER A 111 19.72 61.70 -0.10
C SER A 111 18.30 61.49 0.46
N PHE A 112 18.16 60.94 1.67
CA PHE A 112 16.87 60.54 2.23
C PHE A 112 16.17 61.61 3.09
N ARG A 113 16.89 62.50 3.79
CA ARG A 113 16.32 63.44 4.74
C ARG A 113 15.22 64.36 4.17
N SER A 114 15.28 64.64 2.86
CA SER A 114 14.27 65.46 2.18
C SER A 114 13.13 64.65 1.55
N ALA A 115 13.18 63.34 1.63
CA ALA A 115 12.15 62.47 1.08
C ALA A 115 10.82 62.67 1.78
N SER A 116 9.76 62.58 1.02
CA SER A 116 8.40 62.38 1.55
C SER A 116 8.06 60.91 1.57
N VAL A 117 7.44 60.41 2.66
CA VAL A 117 7.20 58.98 2.86
C VAL A 117 5.73 58.78 3.28
N ILE A 118 5.08 57.79 2.71
CA ILE A 118 3.79 57.27 3.19
C ILE A 118 4.03 55.79 3.52
N ALA A 119 3.62 55.39 4.73
CA ALA A 119 3.58 54.01 5.17
C ALA A 119 2.13 53.66 5.51
N CYS A 120 1.63 52.54 4.98
CA CYS A 120 0.28 52.06 5.23
C CYS A 120 0.32 50.56 5.61
N PRO A 121 -0.38 50.17 6.70
CA PRO A 121 -0.45 48.76 7.08
C PRO A 121 -1.24 47.98 6.04
N VAL A 122 -0.73 46.79 5.71
CA VAL A 122 -1.40 45.80 4.87
C VAL A 122 -2.15 44.84 5.80
N ARG A 123 -3.49 44.99 5.87
CA ARG A 123 -4.33 44.24 6.80
C ARG A 123 -5.22 43.25 6.11
N GLY A 124 -5.19 42.00 6.58
CA GLY A 124 -6.08 40.94 6.14
C GLY A 124 -7.53 41.15 6.61
N GLU A 125 -8.42 40.31 6.07
CA GLU A 125 -9.88 40.40 6.27
C GLU A 125 -10.32 40.41 7.75
N PHE A 126 -9.59 39.69 8.61
CA PHE A 126 -9.88 39.60 10.05
C PHE A 126 -9.02 40.55 10.90
N GLY A 127 -8.43 41.58 10.29
CA GLY A 127 -7.62 42.57 10.97
C GLY A 127 -6.20 42.10 11.33
N SER A 128 -5.79 40.92 10.84
CA SER A 128 -4.39 40.44 10.92
C SER A 128 -3.48 41.38 10.15
N GLN A 129 -2.36 41.78 10.75
CA GLN A 129 -1.36 42.57 10.05
C GLN A 129 -0.51 41.63 9.19
N LEU A 130 -0.57 41.78 7.87
CA LEU A 130 0.20 40.99 6.91
C LEU A 130 1.53 41.66 6.57
N GLY A 131 1.71 42.92 6.98
CA GLY A 131 2.90 43.69 6.74
C GLY A 131 2.60 45.19 6.56
N GLU A 132 3.54 45.91 5.98
CA GLU A 132 3.40 47.34 5.65
C GLU A 132 3.87 47.66 4.25
N LEU A 133 3.11 48.51 3.56
CA LEU A 133 3.51 49.12 2.28
C LEU A 133 4.11 50.49 2.56
N VAL A 134 5.34 50.69 2.19
CA VAL A 134 6.03 51.98 2.32
C VAL A 134 6.41 52.51 0.95
N VAL A 135 6.06 53.72 0.66
CA VAL A 135 6.42 54.45 -0.57
C VAL A 135 7.15 55.73 -0.22
N ALA A 136 8.18 56.04 -0.99
CA ALA A 136 8.94 57.27 -0.79
C ALA A 136 9.18 58.00 -2.10
N SER A 137 9.22 59.35 -2.03
CA SER A 137 9.64 60.23 -3.13
C SER A 137 10.75 61.19 -2.67
N VAL A 138 11.88 61.18 -3.36
CA VAL A 138 12.99 62.13 -3.17
C VAL A 138 12.84 63.33 -4.11
N ASP A 139 11.91 63.32 -5.07
CA ASP A 139 11.66 64.41 -5.99
C ASP A 139 10.96 65.58 -5.27
N ARG A 140 11.69 66.64 -5.02
CA ARG A 140 11.14 67.85 -4.36
C ARG A 140 10.04 68.56 -5.16
N ARG A 141 9.93 68.29 -6.48
CA ARG A 141 8.87 68.85 -7.34
C ARG A 141 7.59 68.03 -7.28
N ARG A 142 7.66 66.81 -6.78
CA ARG A 142 6.54 65.86 -6.67
C ARG A 142 6.55 65.16 -5.31
N PRO A 143 6.42 65.90 -4.20
CA PRO A 143 6.38 65.28 -2.89
C PRO A 143 5.10 64.48 -2.72
N LEU A 144 5.17 63.39 -1.94
CA LEU A 144 3.99 62.71 -1.46
C LEU A 144 3.31 63.52 -0.37
N GLY A 145 1.99 63.67 -0.46
CA GLY A 145 1.21 64.46 0.48
C GLY A 145 -0.14 63.78 0.82
N THR A 146 -1.04 64.52 1.48
CA THR A 146 -2.35 64.03 1.89
C THR A 146 -3.22 63.58 0.70
N ALA A 147 -3.01 64.12 -0.49
CA ALA A 147 -3.73 63.73 -1.71
C ALA A 147 -3.39 62.29 -2.18
N GLN A 148 -2.18 61.80 -1.91
CA GLN A 148 -1.74 60.46 -2.30
C GLN A 148 -2.06 59.41 -1.24
N LEU A 149 -2.33 59.79 0.02
CA LEU A 149 -2.59 58.84 1.11
C LEU A 149 -3.73 57.88 0.81
N PRO A 150 -4.91 58.28 0.32
CA PRO A 150 -6.00 57.36 0.00
C PRO A 150 -5.61 56.34 -1.11
N THR A 151 -4.75 56.79 -2.03
CA THR A 151 -4.26 55.89 -3.10
C THR A 151 -3.31 54.82 -2.55
N VAL A 152 -2.44 55.19 -1.61
CA VAL A 152 -1.52 54.22 -0.97
C VAL A 152 -2.29 53.26 -0.06
N GLU A 153 -3.29 53.75 0.66
CA GLU A 153 -4.21 52.92 1.45
C GLU A 153 -4.92 51.89 0.55
N ALA A 154 -5.52 52.33 -0.56
CA ALA A 154 -6.18 51.43 -1.50
C ALA A 154 -5.21 50.40 -2.12
N LEU A 155 -3.94 50.78 -2.34
CA LEU A 155 -2.90 49.85 -2.81
C LEU A 155 -2.47 48.85 -1.71
N ALA A 156 -2.47 49.29 -0.44
CA ALA A 156 -2.23 48.39 0.70
C ALA A 156 -3.37 47.37 0.86
N ASP A 157 -4.62 47.78 0.70
CA ASP A 157 -5.80 46.89 0.72
C ASP A 157 -5.76 45.89 -0.43
N LEU A 158 -5.39 46.35 -1.65
CA LEU A 158 -5.22 45.46 -2.80
C LEU A 158 -4.07 44.46 -2.57
N ALA A 159 -3.00 44.87 -1.91
CA ALA A 159 -1.90 44.00 -1.52
C ALA A 159 -2.39 42.93 -0.52
N ALA A 160 -3.18 43.30 0.48
CA ALA A 160 -3.76 42.37 1.44
C ALA A 160 -4.59 41.29 0.76
N ILE A 161 -5.55 41.68 -0.08
CA ILE A 161 -6.42 40.77 -0.83
C ILE A 161 -5.58 39.82 -1.71
N SER A 162 -4.56 40.36 -2.39
CA SER A 162 -3.71 39.54 -3.27
C SER A 162 -2.87 38.53 -2.51
N LEU A 163 -2.33 38.90 -1.36
CA LEU A 163 -1.55 38.01 -0.49
C LEU A 163 -2.42 36.93 0.12
N GLU A 164 -3.58 37.27 0.68
CA GLU A 164 -4.53 36.29 1.25
C GLU A 164 -5.01 35.30 0.21
N ARG A 165 -5.46 35.81 -0.95
CA ARG A 165 -5.93 34.92 -2.03
C ARG A 165 -4.85 33.93 -2.48
N THR A 166 -3.63 34.42 -2.64
CA THR A 166 -2.52 33.57 -3.08
C THR A 166 -2.16 32.54 -2.02
N SER A 167 -2.16 32.91 -0.74
CA SER A 167 -1.94 32.01 0.38
C SER A 167 -2.99 30.89 0.43
N LEU A 168 -4.28 31.24 0.25
CA LEU A 168 -5.38 30.27 0.21
C LEU A 168 -5.23 29.29 -0.96
N LEU A 169 -4.94 29.78 -2.17
CA LEU A 169 -4.77 28.94 -3.35
C LEU A 169 -3.59 27.97 -3.19
N GLU A 170 -2.52 28.38 -2.53
CA GLU A 170 -1.40 27.49 -2.25
C GLU A 170 -1.71 26.45 -1.18
N ALA A 171 -2.43 26.83 -0.14
CA ALA A 171 -2.88 25.91 0.88
C ALA A 171 -3.80 24.82 0.26
N GLU A 172 -4.75 25.24 -0.59
CA GLU A 172 -5.59 24.30 -1.34
C GLU A 172 -4.77 23.40 -2.27
N GLY A 173 -3.82 23.99 -3.01
CA GLY A 173 -2.93 23.23 -3.89
C GLY A 173 -2.03 22.25 -3.14
N ARG A 174 -1.57 22.57 -1.93
CA ARG A 174 -0.85 21.62 -1.06
C ARG A 174 -1.77 20.49 -0.62
N ARG A 175 -2.94 20.79 -0.08
CA ARG A 175 -3.93 19.79 0.35
C ARG A 175 -4.30 18.83 -0.76
N ALA A 176 -4.58 19.33 -1.96
CA ALA A 176 -4.92 18.49 -3.12
C ALA A 176 -3.76 17.55 -3.53
N ARG A 177 -2.51 18.03 -3.48
CA ARG A 177 -1.33 17.19 -3.75
C ARG A 177 -1.16 16.10 -2.69
N ASP A 178 -1.36 16.42 -1.43
CA ASP A 178 -1.20 15.48 -0.33
C ASP A 178 -2.31 14.42 -0.32
N GLU A 179 -3.56 14.80 -0.64
CA GLU A 179 -4.64 13.84 -0.87
C GLU A 179 -4.33 12.87 -2.01
N LEU A 180 -3.77 13.37 -3.12
CA LEU A 180 -3.40 12.52 -4.25
C LEU A 180 -2.27 11.55 -3.87
N LYS A 181 -1.26 12.00 -3.10
CA LYS A 181 -0.20 11.13 -2.59
C LYS A 181 -0.78 10.03 -1.68
N LEU A 182 -1.65 10.39 -0.74
CA LEU A 182 -2.30 9.44 0.17
C LEU A 182 -3.18 8.44 -0.58
N LYS A 183 -3.93 8.89 -1.58
CA LYS A 183 -4.76 8.00 -2.41
C LYS A 183 -3.91 6.96 -3.15
N ARG A 184 -2.83 7.39 -3.82
CA ARG A 184 -1.90 6.49 -4.51
C ARG A 184 -1.22 5.51 -3.55
N ALA A 185 -0.86 5.97 -2.36
CA ALA A 185 -0.30 5.11 -1.32
C ALA A 185 -1.32 4.04 -0.89
N ALA A 186 -2.57 4.44 -0.61
CA ALA A 186 -3.63 3.51 -0.22
C ALA A 186 -3.91 2.45 -1.30
N GLU A 187 -4.01 2.86 -2.57
CA GLU A 187 -4.17 1.95 -3.70
C GLU A 187 -2.99 0.96 -3.81
N SER A 188 -1.75 1.46 -3.71
CA SER A 188 -0.55 0.62 -3.75
C SER A 188 -0.49 -0.36 -2.57
N ILE A 189 -0.76 0.10 -1.34
CA ILE A 189 -0.71 -0.73 -0.14
C ILE A 189 -1.79 -1.83 -0.18
N SER A 190 -2.99 -1.50 -0.66
CA SER A 190 -4.13 -2.43 -0.72
C SER A 190 -4.05 -3.44 -1.88
N SER A 191 -3.10 -3.30 -2.81
CA SER A 191 -2.99 -4.19 -3.96
C SER A 191 -2.30 -5.52 -3.66
N SER A 192 -1.81 -5.74 -2.44
CA SER A 192 -1.23 -7.01 -1.98
C SER A 192 -1.99 -7.59 -0.79
N LEU A 193 -2.10 -8.92 -0.77
CA LEU A 193 -2.64 -9.71 0.34
C LEU A 193 -1.52 -10.39 1.15
N ASP A 194 -0.25 -10.14 0.83
CA ASP A 194 0.87 -10.57 1.65
C ASP A 194 1.22 -9.51 2.70
N PRO A 195 1.05 -9.79 4.01
CA PRO A 195 1.39 -8.84 5.06
C PRO A 195 2.82 -8.30 4.97
N ALA A 196 3.80 -9.12 4.58
CA ALA A 196 5.18 -8.69 4.48
C ALA A 196 5.36 -7.61 3.40
N GLU A 197 4.74 -7.81 2.25
CA GLU A 197 4.74 -6.83 1.16
C GLU A 197 3.97 -5.55 1.53
N VAL A 198 2.81 -5.70 2.20
CA VAL A 198 2.04 -4.56 2.71
C VAL A 198 2.89 -3.71 3.67
N TYR A 199 3.63 -4.31 4.60
CA TYR A 199 4.50 -3.57 5.54
C TYR A 199 5.60 -2.79 4.81
N VAL A 200 6.25 -3.43 3.84
CA VAL A 200 7.30 -2.76 3.02
C VAL A 200 6.72 -1.56 2.29
N ARG A 201 5.56 -1.69 1.66
CA ARG A 201 4.89 -0.58 0.98
C ARG A 201 4.51 0.56 1.94
N VAL A 202 4.03 0.24 3.14
CA VAL A 202 3.69 1.24 4.17
C VAL A 202 4.91 2.09 4.51
N VAL A 203 6.06 1.48 4.80
CA VAL A 203 7.27 2.24 5.15
C VAL A 203 7.84 3.02 3.97
N GLN A 204 7.78 2.48 2.75
CA GLN A 204 8.17 3.19 1.53
C GLN A 204 7.34 4.46 1.31
N HIS A 205 6.01 4.35 1.44
CA HIS A 205 5.13 5.49 1.31
C HIS A 205 5.28 6.48 2.47
N ALA A 206 5.54 6.01 3.70
CA ALA A 206 5.82 6.88 4.83
C ALA A 206 7.05 7.76 4.57
N ALA A 207 8.16 7.17 4.15
CA ALA A 207 9.37 7.90 3.79
C ALA A 207 9.13 8.87 2.62
N ALA A 208 8.46 8.42 1.55
CA ALA A 208 8.22 9.24 0.35
C ALA A 208 7.28 10.44 0.60
N ILE A 209 6.26 10.29 1.46
CA ILE A 209 5.28 11.34 1.73
C ILE A 209 5.86 12.39 2.66
N THR A 210 6.59 11.98 3.71
CA THR A 210 7.16 12.89 4.71
C THR A 210 8.55 13.40 4.35
N GLY A 211 9.22 12.80 3.36
CA GLY A 211 10.62 13.08 3.04
C GLY A 211 11.58 12.61 4.13
N ALA A 212 11.20 11.59 4.90
CA ALA A 212 12.04 10.99 5.92
C ALA A 212 13.25 10.26 5.31
N THR A 213 14.41 10.33 5.96
CA THR A 213 15.62 9.57 5.56
C THR A 213 15.54 8.12 5.99
N CYS A 214 14.73 7.79 7.00
CA CYS A 214 14.44 6.41 7.38
C CYS A 214 12.97 6.27 7.81
N ALA A 215 12.39 5.08 7.58
CA ALA A 215 11.08 4.74 8.10
C ALA A 215 11.02 3.27 8.51
N LEU A 216 10.21 2.98 9.52
CA LEU A 216 10.04 1.61 10.01
C LEU A 216 8.64 1.38 10.57
N LEU A 217 8.17 0.15 10.42
CA LEU A 217 6.94 -0.34 11.02
C LEU A 217 7.30 -1.39 12.07
N THR A 218 6.88 -1.16 13.30
CA THR A 218 7.03 -2.12 14.39
C THR A 218 5.69 -2.72 14.77
N ARG A 219 5.70 -4.01 15.12
CA ARG A 219 4.55 -4.73 15.67
C ARG A 219 4.71 -4.89 17.17
N LEU A 220 3.61 -4.75 17.89
CA LEU A 220 3.55 -4.96 19.34
C LEU A 220 2.81 -6.27 19.63
N ASN A 221 3.52 -7.21 20.28
CA ASN A 221 2.90 -8.46 20.70
C ASN A 221 2.28 -8.27 22.11
N GLY A 222 0.94 -8.15 22.17
CA GLY A 222 0.18 -7.73 23.34
C GLY A 222 0.31 -8.60 24.60
N ARG A 223 0.84 -9.84 24.52
CA ARG A 223 1.00 -10.73 25.67
C ARG A 223 2.40 -10.72 26.31
N ALA A 224 3.41 -10.24 25.59
CA ALA A 224 4.80 -10.31 26.03
C ALA A 224 5.48 -8.93 26.12
N GLY A 225 4.82 -7.82 25.68
CA GLY A 225 5.49 -6.52 25.58
C GLY A 225 6.65 -6.53 24.55
N GLU A 226 6.67 -7.52 23.66
CA GLU A 226 7.73 -7.70 22.68
C GLU A 226 7.50 -6.79 21.48
N VAL A 227 8.50 -5.97 21.15
CA VAL A 227 8.52 -5.14 19.93
C VAL A 227 9.27 -5.90 18.84
N ARG A 228 8.65 -6.05 17.68
CA ARG A 228 9.29 -6.64 16.50
C ARG A 228 9.20 -5.71 15.32
N THR A 229 10.32 -5.46 14.68
CA THR A 229 10.35 -4.74 13.41
C THR A 229 9.70 -5.61 12.33
N ALA A 230 8.69 -5.05 11.65
CA ALA A 230 7.95 -5.71 10.58
C ALA A 230 8.51 -5.35 9.20
N ALA A 231 8.92 -4.09 9.00
CA ALA A 231 9.59 -3.59 7.82
C ALA A 231 10.39 -2.32 8.14
N THR A 232 11.46 -2.08 7.38
CA THR A 232 12.29 -0.87 7.43
C THR A 232 12.65 -0.41 6.04
N ILE A 233 12.95 0.89 5.92
CA ILE A 233 13.61 1.47 4.76
C ILE A 233 14.70 2.41 5.25
N ASP A 234 15.91 2.27 4.69
CA ASP A 234 17.10 3.08 4.97
C ASP A 234 17.40 3.23 6.50
N CYS A 235 17.13 2.18 7.26
CA CYS A 235 17.32 2.13 8.72
C CYS A 235 18.08 0.86 9.11
N SER A 236 19.21 1.01 9.79
CA SER A 236 19.96 -0.13 10.31
C SER A 236 19.22 -0.80 11.49
N ASP A 237 19.49 -2.07 11.75
CA ASP A 237 18.88 -2.80 12.87
C ASP A 237 19.21 -2.15 14.23
N GLU A 238 20.42 -1.58 14.38
CA GLU A 238 20.84 -0.87 15.59
C GLU A 238 20.03 0.41 15.80
N LEU A 239 19.86 1.20 14.74
CA LEU A 239 19.05 2.41 14.76
C LEU A 239 17.58 2.07 15.06
N ALA A 240 17.02 1.05 14.39
CA ALA A 240 15.68 0.58 14.63
C ALA A 240 15.46 0.20 16.11
N ALA A 241 16.38 -0.55 16.70
CA ALA A 241 16.30 -0.95 18.11
C ALA A 241 16.33 0.25 19.07
N GLN A 242 17.15 1.26 18.77
CA GLN A 242 17.26 2.47 19.61
C GLN A 242 15.99 3.32 19.57
N VAL A 243 15.42 3.56 18.37
CA VAL A 243 14.25 4.44 18.21
C VAL A 243 12.92 3.77 18.56
N THR A 244 12.89 2.43 18.72
CA THR A 244 11.66 1.67 19.02
C THR A 244 11.66 0.98 20.39
N SER A 245 12.48 1.44 21.31
CA SER A 245 12.47 0.95 22.68
C SER A 245 11.20 1.37 23.43
N LEU A 246 10.53 0.41 24.10
CA LEU A 246 9.37 0.70 24.96
C LEU A 246 9.74 1.56 26.17
N ASP A 247 11.00 1.57 26.56
CA ASP A 247 11.51 2.40 27.67
C ASP A 247 11.81 3.83 27.22
N SER A 248 11.80 4.10 25.90
CA SER A 248 12.01 5.45 25.39
C SER A 248 10.84 6.39 25.75
N ALA A 249 11.15 7.65 25.96
CA ALA A 249 10.15 8.68 26.26
C ALA A 249 9.20 8.94 25.08
N SER A 250 9.64 8.69 23.83
CA SER A 250 8.86 8.95 22.61
C SER A 250 8.08 7.71 22.15
N PHE A 251 8.76 6.63 21.78
CA PHE A 251 8.10 5.42 21.28
C PHE A 251 7.23 4.77 22.35
N GLY A 252 7.74 4.59 23.57
CA GLY A 252 6.99 4.03 24.69
C GLY A 252 5.77 4.87 25.08
N TYR A 253 5.83 6.19 24.93
CA TYR A 253 4.67 7.06 25.11
C TYR A 253 3.58 6.73 24.09
N VAL A 254 3.90 6.70 22.79
CA VAL A 254 2.92 6.40 21.71
C VAL A 254 2.37 4.98 21.88
N ALA A 255 3.19 4.01 22.22
CA ALA A 255 2.77 2.63 22.46
C ALA A 255 1.74 2.51 23.62
N ARG A 256 1.86 3.34 24.65
CA ARG A 256 0.94 3.34 25.82
C ARG A 256 -0.31 4.20 25.61
N THR A 257 -0.13 5.42 25.08
CA THR A 257 -1.21 6.44 25.02
C THR A 257 -1.98 6.41 23.69
N ARG A 258 -1.39 5.80 22.66
CA ARG A 258 -1.91 5.80 21.27
C ARG A 258 -2.02 7.21 20.67
N THR A 259 -1.27 8.14 21.21
CA THR A 259 -1.26 9.53 20.74
C THR A 259 -0.06 9.72 19.82
N PRO A 260 -0.24 10.18 18.58
CA PRO A 260 0.87 10.50 17.67
C PRO A 260 1.81 11.51 18.30
N LEU A 261 3.10 11.42 18.01
CA LEU A 261 4.13 12.25 18.61
C LEU A 261 5.23 12.58 17.60
N ALA A 262 5.62 13.86 17.54
CA ALA A 262 6.82 14.32 16.87
C ALA A 262 7.83 14.82 17.90
N ARG A 263 9.13 14.63 17.62
CA ARG A 263 10.26 15.10 18.45
C ARG A 263 11.35 15.64 17.53
N SER A 264 12.12 16.60 18.08
CA SER A 264 13.24 17.21 17.38
C SER A 264 14.42 17.42 18.33
N GLY A 265 15.62 17.54 17.76
CA GLY A 265 16.87 17.74 18.52
C GLY A 265 17.18 16.61 19.49
N PRO A 266 17.64 16.91 20.72
CA PRO A 266 18.06 15.90 21.69
C PRO A 266 16.97 14.88 22.06
N GLU A 267 15.69 15.27 21.96
CA GLU A 267 14.55 14.38 22.25
C GLU A 267 14.28 13.36 21.13
N ALA A 268 14.84 13.59 19.95
CA ALA A 268 14.76 12.70 18.79
C ALA A 268 15.99 11.78 18.66
N ALA A 269 17.02 11.95 19.50
CA ALA A 269 18.26 11.17 19.39
C ALA A 269 17.99 9.64 19.29
N PRO A 270 18.71 8.92 18.42
CA PRO A 270 19.93 9.29 17.68
C PRO A 270 19.72 10.08 16.38
N LEU A 271 18.49 10.37 16.00
CA LEU A 271 18.14 11.18 14.82
C LEU A 271 18.01 12.67 15.18
N GLY A 272 17.97 13.54 14.17
CA GLY A 272 17.71 14.97 14.34
C GLY A 272 16.22 15.27 14.57
N SER A 273 15.32 14.54 13.88
CA SER A 273 13.88 14.63 14.08
C SER A 273 13.20 13.28 13.85
N LEU A 274 12.06 13.07 14.53
CA LEU A 274 11.41 11.77 14.64
C LEU A 274 9.89 11.93 14.82
N MET A 275 9.12 11.09 14.11
CA MET A 275 7.67 10.98 14.29
C MET A 275 7.30 9.53 14.59
N HIS A 276 6.39 9.33 15.55
CA HIS A 276 5.78 8.05 15.86
C HIS A 276 4.27 8.15 15.77
N VAL A 277 3.65 7.24 15.02
CA VAL A 277 2.20 7.19 14.82
C VAL A 277 1.67 5.78 15.09
N PRO A 278 0.62 5.62 15.91
CA PRO A 278 0.05 4.30 16.18
C PRO A 278 -0.69 3.76 14.95
N ILE A 279 -0.57 2.46 14.71
CA ILE A 279 -1.44 1.71 13.79
C ILE A 279 -2.39 0.89 14.62
N GLU A 280 -3.70 1.15 14.47
CA GLU A 280 -4.75 0.50 15.24
C GLU A 280 -5.63 -0.36 14.35
N LEU A 281 -5.86 -1.61 14.76
CA LEU A 281 -6.81 -2.52 14.14
C LEU A 281 -8.02 -2.65 15.07
N GLY A 282 -9.06 -1.87 14.79
CA GLY A 282 -10.17 -1.72 15.71
C GLY A 282 -9.72 -1.16 17.08
N PRO A 283 -10.08 -1.78 18.20
CA PRO A 283 -9.69 -1.31 19.55
C PRO A 283 -8.24 -1.69 19.93
N ARG A 284 -7.55 -2.45 19.09
CA ARG A 284 -6.22 -3.01 19.41
C ARG A 284 -5.12 -2.18 18.74
N LEU A 285 -4.12 -1.78 19.54
CA LEU A 285 -2.87 -1.29 18.99
C LEU A 285 -2.12 -2.46 18.31
N TYR A 286 -1.91 -2.34 17.02
CA TYR A 286 -1.17 -3.32 16.23
C TYR A 286 0.33 -3.06 16.26
N GLY A 287 0.71 -1.80 16.10
CA GLY A 287 2.09 -1.39 16.04
C GLY A 287 2.26 0.11 15.98
N VAL A 288 3.46 0.56 15.67
CA VAL A 288 3.81 1.97 15.51
C VAL A 288 4.55 2.15 14.18
N LEU A 289 4.10 3.11 13.40
CA LEU A 289 4.79 3.60 12.22
C LEU A 289 5.70 4.76 12.64
N THR A 290 6.97 4.64 12.34
CA THR A 290 7.99 5.63 12.69
C THR A 290 8.61 6.19 11.42
N ALA A 291 8.80 7.50 11.37
CA ALA A 291 9.55 8.21 10.33
C ALA A 291 10.61 9.09 10.99
N GLY A 292 11.84 9.05 10.49
CA GLY A 292 12.98 9.75 11.04
C GLY A 292 13.79 10.51 9.99
N HIS A 293 14.49 11.55 10.45
CA HIS A 293 15.39 12.36 9.62
C HIS A 293 16.61 12.80 10.43
N ASP A 294 17.76 12.92 9.76
CA ASP A 294 19.02 13.28 10.41
C ASP A 294 19.07 14.76 10.83
N GLU A 295 18.34 15.62 10.13
CA GLU A 295 18.27 17.04 10.45
C GLU A 295 17.24 17.32 11.56
N PRO A 296 17.55 18.22 12.50
CA PRO A 296 16.57 18.69 13.48
C PRO A 296 15.49 19.56 12.81
N ASP A 297 14.33 19.64 13.43
CA ASP A 297 13.18 20.47 13.01
C ASP A 297 12.71 20.22 11.58
N ARG A 298 12.97 18.98 11.06
CA ARG A 298 12.59 18.61 9.69
C ARG A 298 11.08 18.39 9.54
N PHE A 299 10.41 17.91 10.58
CA PHE A 299 9.00 17.57 10.53
C PHE A 299 8.14 18.61 11.26
N GLY A 300 7.10 19.09 10.57
CA GLY A 300 6.06 19.95 11.12
C GLY A 300 4.76 19.20 11.44
N ASP A 301 3.76 19.94 11.91
CA ASP A 301 2.44 19.40 12.21
C ASP A 301 1.75 18.82 10.97
N ASP A 302 1.95 19.41 9.80
CA ASP A 302 1.43 18.91 8.51
C ASP A 302 2.00 17.51 8.17
N ASP A 303 3.30 17.29 8.41
CA ASP A 303 3.95 15.99 8.16
C ASP A 303 3.42 14.92 9.10
N LEU A 304 3.21 15.28 10.39
CA LEU A 304 2.62 14.37 11.37
C LEU A 304 1.18 14.01 10.98
N GLU A 305 0.37 14.97 10.55
CA GLU A 305 -1.01 14.74 10.09
C GLU A 305 -1.04 13.80 8.87
N LEU A 306 -0.14 14.00 7.91
CA LEU A 306 0.01 13.12 6.74
C LEU A 306 0.37 11.69 7.14
N LEU A 307 1.32 11.52 8.06
CA LEU A 307 1.71 10.21 8.56
C LEU A 307 0.56 9.52 9.31
N VAL A 308 -0.24 10.27 10.07
CA VAL A 308 -1.45 9.75 10.75
C VAL A 308 -2.49 9.28 9.74
N LYS A 309 -2.75 10.05 8.68
CA LYS A 309 -3.68 9.65 7.60
C LYS A 309 -3.19 8.38 6.89
N LEU A 310 -1.90 8.29 6.59
CA LEU A 310 -1.30 7.09 6.01
C LEU A 310 -1.44 5.88 6.94
N ALA A 311 -1.13 6.03 8.23
CA ALA A 311 -1.25 4.94 9.21
C ALA A 311 -2.69 4.40 9.30
N ARG A 312 -3.68 5.29 9.30
CA ARG A 312 -5.11 4.92 9.32
C ARG A 312 -5.54 4.17 8.06
N SER A 313 -5.14 4.65 6.87
CA SER A 313 -5.47 3.97 5.61
C SER A 313 -4.75 2.63 5.49
N SER A 314 -3.52 2.52 5.99
CA SER A 314 -2.74 1.29 6.01
C SER A 314 -3.31 0.24 6.95
N ALA A 315 -3.96 0.65 8.04
CA ALA A 315 -4.55 -0.27 9.03
C ALA A 315 -5.55 -1.24 8.40
N ALA A 316 -6.42 -0.77 7.51
CA ALA A 316 -7.39 -1.62 6.82
C ALA A 316 -6.70 -2.66 5.91
N ALA A 317 -5.69 -2.24 5.14
CA ALA A 317 -4.94 -3.14 4.26
C ALA A 317 -4.15 -4.20 5.07
N ILE A 318 -3.54 -3.80 6.19
CA ILE A 318 -2.85 -4.71 7.11
C ILE A 318 -3.83 -5.73 7.69
N ALA A 319 -5.01 -5.29 8.14
CA ALA A 319 -6.04 -6.19 8.68
C ALA A 319 -6.46 -7.22 7.63
N ASN A 320 -6.81 -6.78 6.42
CA ASN A 320 -7.22 -7.66 5.32
C ASN A 320 -6.14 -8.69 4.98
N ALA A 321 -4.87 -8.28 4.89
CA ALA A 321 -3.76 -9.19 4.60
C ALA A 321 -3.55 -10.23 5.71
N ILE A 322 -3.69 -9.83 6.99
CA ILE A 322 -3.57 -10.74 8.13
C ILE A 322 -4.73 -11.74 8.15
N ASP A 323 -5.96 -11.28 7.95
CA ASP A 323 -7.14 -12.15 7.97
C ASP A 323 -7.09 -13.15 6.81
N PHE A 324 -6.73 -12.70 5.60
CA PHE A 324 -6.50 -13.58 4.45
C PHE A 324 -5.44 -14.65 4.73
N GLN A 325 -4.29 -14.28 5.31
CA GLN A 325 -3.24 -15.24 5.68
C GLN A 325 -3.70 -16.21 6.77
N ARG A 326 -4.54 -15.75 7.70
CA ARG A 326 -5.12 -16.58 8.74
C ARG A 326 -6.08 -17.61 8.15
N GLU A 327 -6.97 -17.19 7.27
CA GLU A 327 -7.89 -18.06 6.56
C GLU A 327 -7.15 -19.13 5.76
N ARG A 328 -6.14 -18.71 4.97
CA ARG A 328 -5.27 -19.66 4.24
C ARG A 328 -4.58 -20.66 5.15
N ARG A 329 -4.12 -20.23 6.32
CA ARG A 329 -3.47 -21.13 7.29
C ARG A 329 -4.46 -22.15 7.87
N ILE A 330 -5.67 -21.71 8.18
CA ILE A 330 -6.74 -22.59 8.69
C ILE A 330 -7.10 -23.60 7.59
N ALA A 331 -7.31 -23.15 6.36
CA ALA A 331 -7.58 -23.99 5.22
C ALA A 331 -6.51 -25.08 5.05
N ARG A 332 -5.25 -24.67 4.98
CA ARG A 332 -4.12 -25.62 4.90
C ARG A 332 -4.09 -26.61 6.07
N ALA A 333 -4.33 -26.13 7.29
CA ALA A 333 -4.30 -27.02 8.46
C ALA A 333 -5.42 -28.08 8.43
N LEU A 334 -6.59 -27.72 7.91
CA LEU A 334 -7.71 -28.66 7.76
C LEU A 334 -7.44 -29.69 6.65
N THR A 335 -6.74 -29.32 5.61
CA THR A 335 -6.51 -30.18 4.43
C THR A 335 -5.21 -31.00 4.48
N LEU A 336 -4.18 -30.54 5.19
CA LEU A 336 -2.89 -31.25 5.33
C LEU A 336 -3.00 -32.69 5.86
N GLY A 337 -4.07 -33.02 6.61
CA GLY A 337 -4.32 -34.39 7.08
C GLY A 337 -5.02 -35.30 6.08
N PHE A 338 -5.52 -34.76 4.97
CA PHE A 338 -6.40 -35.48 4.05
C PHE A 338 -5.89 -35.56 2.61
N VAL A 339 -4.93 -34.73 2.24
CA VAL A 339 -4.34 -34.71 0.90
C VAL A 339 -2.99 -35.46 0.93
N PRO A 340 -2.83 -36.60 0.23
CA PRO A 340 -1.56 -37.30 0.23
C PRO A 340 -0.52 -36.51 -0.57
N GLU A 341 0.67 -36.32 -0.01
CA GLU A 341 1.81 -35.73 -0.72
C GLU A 341 2.36 -36.65 -1.83
N SER A 342 2.11 -37.94 -1.75
CA SER A 342 2.54 -38.96 -2.72
C SER A 342 1.58 -40.15 -2.73
N LEU A 343 1.51 -40.84 -3.85
CA LEU A 343 0.81 -42.11 -3.94
C LEU A 343 1.64 -43.22 -3.28
N PRO A 344 1.01 -44.27 -2.69
CA PRO A 344 1.72 -45.44 -2.22
C PRO A 344 2.40 -46.17 -3.40
N GLU A 345 3.43 -46.97 -3.10
CA GLU A 345 4.01 -47.85 -4.07
C GLU A 345 3.00 -48.94 -4.46
N LEU A 346 2.73 -49.09 -5.75
CA LEU A 346 1.77 -50.03 -6.29
C LEU A 346 2.54 -51.18 -6.98
N ALA A 347 2.37 -52.39 -6.48
CA ALA A 347 3.03 -53.55 -7.05
C ALA A 347 2.63 -53.78 -8.53
N GLY A 348 3.61 -53.78 -9.43
CA GLY A 348 3.39 -53.93 -10.88
C GLY A 348 2.92 -52.67 -11.60
N TYR A 349 3.02 -51.49 -10.95
CA TYR A 349 2.67 -50.22 -11.55
C TYR A 349 3.69 -49.13 -11.22
N GLU A 350 3.98 -48.29 -12.21
CA GLU A 350 4.61 -46.98 -12.01
C GLU A 350 3.52 -45.91 -11.90
N THR A 351 3.73 -44.93 -11.02
CA THR A 351 2.74 -43.86 -10.76
C THR A 351 3.32 -42.48 -10.96
N GLY A 352 2.49 -41.55 -11.41
CA GLY A 352 2.77 -40.13 -11.45
C GLY A 352 1.57 -39.38 -10.89
N LEU A 353 1.83 -38.38 -10.05
CA LEU A 353 0.83 -37.49 -9.48
C LEU A 353 1.29 -36.05 -9.63
N LEU A 354 0.38 -35.20 -10.09
CA LEU A 354 0.48 -33.76 -10.06
C LEU A 354 -0.74 -33.23 -9.32
N TYR A 355 -0.51 -32.32 -8.40
CA TYR A 355 -1.52 -31.45 -7.83
C TYR A 355 -1.03 -30.01 -7.88
N ALA A 356 -1.78 -29.14 -8.54
CA ALA A 356 -1.51 -27.71 -8.65
C ALA A 356 -2.77 -26.95 -8.25
N PRO A 357 -2.79 -26.32 -7.07
CA PRO A 357 -3.94 -25.49 -6.65
C PRO A 357 -4.04 -24.25 -7.53
N ALA A 358 -5.25 -23.70 -7.66
CA ALA A 358 -5.51 -22.46 -8.36
C ALA A 358 -4.66 -21.30 -7.83
N ALA A 359 -4.32 -20.34 -8.70
CA ALA A 359 -3.54 -19.18 -8.32
C ALA A 359 -4.21 -18.43 -7.16
N ASN A 360 -3.46 -18.21 -6.06
CA ASN A 360 -3.89 -17.56 -4.82
C ASN A 360 -4.79 -18.41 -3.89
N GLU A 361 -5.08 -19.67 -4.18
CA GLU A 361 -5.79 -20.56 -3.27
C GLU A 361 -4.82 -21.42 -2.45
N ALA A 362 -5.17 -21.67 -1.20
CA ALA A 362 -4.33 -22.47 -0.30
C ALA A 362 -4.58 -23.97 -0.45
N THR A 363 -5.76 -24.33 -0.92
CA THR A 363 -6.29 -25.68 -1.06
C THR A 363 -7.48 -25.65 -2.01
N GLY A 364 -7.61 -26.70 -2.82
CA GLY A 364 -8.60 -26.76 -3.86
C GLY A 364 -9.81 -27.63 -3.57
N GLY A 365 -10.75 -27.63 -4.53
CA GLY A 365 -11.91 -28.50 -4.60
C GLY A 365 -11.58 -29.92 -5.03
N ASP A 366 -10.44 -30.12 -5.68
CA ASP A 366 -10.03 -31.40 -6.23
C ASP A 366 -9.82 -32.49 -5.16
N VAL A 367 -10.33 -33.68 -5.44
CA VAL A 367 -10.22 -34.88 -4.60
C VAL A 367 -9.37 -35.93 -5.31
N TYR A 368 -8.33 -36.41 -4.66
CA TYR A 368 -7.51 -37.48 -5.23
C TYR A 368 -6.87 -38.35 -4.15
N GLY A 369 -6.45 -39.54 -4.53
CA GLY A 369 -5.72 -40.43 -3.66
C GLY A 369 -5.59 -41.86 -4.19
N ALA A 370 -4.76 -42.63 -3.51
CA ALA A 370 -4.71 -44.08 -3.65
C ALA A 370 -4.43 -44.69 -2.28
N TRP A 371 -5.09 -45.82 -1.98
CA TRP A 371 -4.97 -46.53 -0.70
C TRP A 371 -5.24 -48.02 -0.88
N PRO A 372 -4.66 -48.89 -0.05
CA PRO A 372 -4.94 -50.33 -0.10
C PRO A 372 -6.37 -50.63 0.32
N VAL A 373 -7.00 -51.63 -0.30
CA VAL A 373 -8.39 -52.03 -0.01
C VAL A 373 -8.54 -53.55 0.07
N GLY A 374 -9.48 -54.05 0.84
CA GLY A 374 -9.92 -55.42 0.87
C GLY A 374 -8.90 -56.46 1.36
N GLY A 375 -7.84 -56.06 2.04
CA GLY A 375 -6.80 -56.94 2.56
C GLY A 375 -6.10 -57.74 1.44
N GLY A 376 -4.99 -57.26 0.92
CA GLY A 376 -4.23 -57.85 -0.16
C GLY A 376 -3.55 -56.78 -1.01
N ASP A 377 -3.14 -57.11 -2.22
CA ASP A 377 -2.46 -56.18 -3.16
C ASP A 377 -3.46 -55.31 -3.96
N ASN A 378 -4.72 -55.18 -3.48
CA ASN A 378 -5.69 -54.34 -4.16
C ASN A 378 -5.54 -52.88 -3.71
N VAL A 379 -5.68 -51.97 -4.68
CA VAL A 379 -5.54 -50.54 -4.44
C VAL A 379 -6.69 -49.79 -5.07
N ALA A 380 -7.36 -48.93 -4.27
CA ALA A 380 -8.31 -47.96 -4.78
C ALA A 380 -7.56 -46.71 -5.25
N VAL A 381 -8.05 -46.11 -6.33
CA VAL A 381 -7.55 -44.87 -6.92
C VAL A 381 -8.73 -43.96 -7.15
N LEU A 382 -8.65 -42.76 -6.65
CA LEU A 382 -9.69 -41.72 -6.73
C LEU A 382 -9.16 -40.47 -7.42
N VAL A 383 -9.94 -39.93 -8.35
CA VAL A 383 -9.81 -38.55 -8.86
C VAL A 383 -11.22 -37.98 -8.96
N GLY A 384 -11.41 -36.77 -8.48
CA GLY A 384 -12.71 -36.11 -8.45
C GLY A 384 -12.58 -34.63 -8.22
N ASP A 385 -13.72 -33.93 -8.28
CA ASP A 385 -13.80 -32.51 -8.04
C ASP A 385 -15.10 -32.16 -7.29
N VAL A 386 -15.01 -31.24 -6.32
CA VAL A 386 -16.12 -30.72 -5.54
C VAL A 386 -16.50 -29.34 -6.05
N ALA A 387 -17.72 -29.21 -6.56
CA ALA A 387 -18.22 -27.93 -7.06
C ALA A 387 -18.17 -26.83 -5.99
N GLY A 388 -17.45 -25.74 -6.29
CA GLY A 388 -17.28 -24.59 -5.40
C GLY A 388 -15.83 -24.14 -5.29
N LYS A 389 -15.58 -23.08 -4.51
CA LYS A 389 -14.23 -22.53 -4.29
C LYS A 389 -14.04 -22.14 -2.82
N GLY A 390 -12.77 -22.15 -2.39
CA GLY A 390 -12.39 -21.66 -1.07
C GLY A 390 -12.34 -22.73 0.02
N VAL A 391 -12.26 -22.26 1.27
CA VAL A 391 -12.01 -23.11 2.46
C VAL A 391 -13.11 -24.14 2.71
N GLU A 392 -14.36 -23.78 2.45
CA GLU A 392 -15.51 -24.67 2.64
C GLU A 392 -15.46 -25.86 1.67
N THR A 393 -15.12 -25.59 0.41
CA THR A 393 -14.96 -26.61 -0.63
C THR A 393 -13.80 -27.57 -0.29
N ALA A 394 -12.67 -27.06 0.19
CA ALA A 394 -11.55 -27.88 0.63
C ALA A 394 -11.92 -28.82 1.81
N ALA A 395 -12.73 -28.33 2.75
CA ALA A 395 -13.24 -29.18 3.84
C ALA A 395 -14.19 -30.27 3.32
N LEU A 396 -15.04 -29.95 2.32
CA LEU A 396 -15.91 -30.92 1.65
C LEU A 396 -15.08 -31.96 0.88
N SER A 397 -14.03 -31.57 0.17
CA SER A 397 -13.12 -32.48 -0.56
C SER A 397 -12.48 -33.49 0.38
N ALA A 398 -12.00 -33.03 1.54
CA ALA A 398 -11.47 -33.89 2.59
C ALA A 398 -12.53 -34.89 3.12
N MET A 399 -13.75 -34.43 3.37
CA MET A 399 -14.88 -35.25 3.83
C MET A 399 -15.25 -36.30 2.77
N VAL A 400 -15.36 -35.92 1.50
CA VAL A 400 -15.70 -36.81 0.39
C VAL A 400 -14.65 -37.91 0.25
N ARG A 401 -13.38 -37.54 0.24
CA ARG A 401 -12.29 -38.50 0.18
C ARG A 401 -12.36 -39.51 1.33
N PHE A 402 -12.52 -39.02 2.55
CA PHE A 402 -12.60 -39.89 3.73
C PHE A 402 -13.80 -40.87 3.65
N PHE A 403 -14.95 -40.42 3.17
CA PHE A 403 -16.10 -41.30 3.01
C PHE A 403 -15.86 -42.38 1.96
N ILE A 404 -15.31 -42.02 0.81
CA ILE A 404 -14.99 -42.99 -0.24
C ILE A 404 -13.90 -43.96 0.23
N GLU A 405 -12.84 -43.47 0.87
CA GLU A 405 -11.79 -44.29 1.44
C GLU A 405 -12.37 -45.29 2.48
N ALA A 406 -13.11 -44.81 3.47
CA ALA A 406 -13.70 -45.65 4.52
C ALA A 406 -14.65 -46.72 3.96
N ARG A 407 -15.41 -46.42 2.90
CA ARG A 407 -16.33 -47.35 2.28
C ARG A 407 -15.65 -48.38 1.37
N SER A 408 -14.51 -48.06 0.83
CA SER A 408 -13.76 -48.96 -0.01
C SER A 408 -13.06 -50.11 0.76
N TRP A 409 -12.97 -50.01 2.09
CA TRP A 409 -12.35 -51.09 2.92
C TRP A 409 -13.13 -52.36 2.91
N ASP A 410 -14.45 -52.32 2.79
CA ASP A 410 -15.34 -53.46 2.93
C ASP A 410 -15.77 -54.09 1.60
N THR A 411 -15.49 -53.42 0.47
CA THR A 411 -15.90 -53.90 -0.86
C THR A 411 -14.91 -53.57 -1.97
N LEU A 412 -14.76 -54.50 -2.89
CA LEU A 412 -13.98 -54.31 -4.13
C LEU A 412 -14.84 -53.88 -5.34
N CYS A 413 -16.10 -53.46 -5.10
CA CYS A 413 -16.99 -53.00 -6.13
C CYS A 413 -17.06 -51.47 -6.10
N PRO A 414 -16.44 -50.75 -7.07
CA PRO A 414 -16.41 -49.28 -7.05
C PRO A 414 -17.79 -48.63 -7.14
N ALA A 415 -18.76 -49.29 -7.81
CA ALA A 415 -20.14 -48.81 -7.86
C ALA A 415 -20.81 -48.80 -6.50
N GLN A 416 -20.66 -49.85 -5.69
CA GLN A 416 -21.21 -49.94 -4.34
C GLN A 416 -20.58 -48.86 -3.42
N VAL A 417 -19.29 -48.60 -3.56
CA VAL A 417 -18.60 -47.52 -2.83
C VAL A 417 -19.22 -46.18 -3.15
N LEU A 418 -19.44 -45.86 -4.45
CA LEU A 418 -20.04 -44.59 -4.89
C LEU A 418 -21.52 -44.51 -4.45
N ASP A 419 -22.32 -45.59 -4.52
CA ASP A 419 -23.71 -45.62 -4.03
C ASP A 419 -23.76 -45.24 -2.54
N GLN A 420 -22.90 -45.85 -1.73
CA GLN A 420 -22.84 -45.58 -0.29
C GLN A 420 -22.31 -44.17 0.00
N ALA A 421 -21.32 -43.69 -0.75
CA ALA A 421 -20.79 -42.32 -0.65
C ALA A 421 -21.89 -41.30 -1.01
N ASN A 422 -22.64 -41.52 -2.10
CA ASN A 422 -23.78 -40.69 -2.48
C ASN A 422 -24.80 -40.57 -1.38
N ALA A 423 -25.24 -41.69 -0.81
CA ALA A 423 -26.21 -41.73 0.30
C ALA A 423 -25.72 -40.96 1.55
N MET A 424 -24.42 -41.01 1.83
CA MET A 424 -23.80 -40.27 2.95
C MET A 424 -23.66 -38.78 2.69
N LEU A 425 -23.39 -38.38 1.47
CA LEU A 425 -23.16 -36.99 1.07
C LEU A 425 -24.49 -36.24 0.92
N LEU A 426 -25.54 -36.92 0.48
CA LEU A 426 -26.87 -36.34 0.37
C LEU A 426 -27.33 -35.78 1.74
N GLY A 427 -27.76 -34.54 1.75
CA GLY A 427 -28.14 -33.80 2.96
C GLY A 427 -26.99 -33.29 3.83
N ARG A 428 -25.71 -33.54 3.44
CA ARG A 428 -24.52 -32.94 4.08
C ARG A 428 -23.84 -31.91 3.20
N LEU A 429 -23.98 -32.06 1.89
CA LEU A 429 -23.52 -31.03 0.96
C LEU A 429 -24.45 -29.82 1.00
N PRO A 430 -23.92 -28.58 0.81
CA PRO A 430 -24.75 -27.41 0.53
C PRO A 430 -25.68 -27.65 -0.67
N PRO A 431 -26.83 -26.96 -0.75
CA PRO A 431 -27.83 -27.21 -1.80
C PRO A 431 -27.32 -27.11 -3.24
N ASP A 432 -26.28 -26.29 -3.49
CA ASP A 432 -25.69 -26.05 -4.81
C ASP A 432 -24.38 -26.81 -5.02
N ALA A 433 -23.95 -27.63 -4.05
CA ALA A 433 -22.71 -28.40 -4.13
C ALA A 433 -22.98 -29.83 -4.61
N PHE A 434 -22.12 -30.31 -5.50
CA PHE A 434 -22.07 -31.69 -5.96
C PHE A 434 -20.62 -32.11 -6.13
N VAL A 435 -20.39 -33.42 -6.27
CA VAL A 435 -19.06 -33.97 -6.43
C VAL A 435 -18.99 -34.85 -7.67
N THR A 436 -18.01 -34.58 -8.55
CA THR A 436 -17.66 -35.54 -9.59
C THR A 436 -16.56 -36.47 -9.08
N ALA A 437 -16.63 -37.75 -9.38
CA ALA A 437 -15.65 -38.73 -8.92
C ALA A 437 -15.46 -39.89 -9.90
N PHE A 438 -14.22 -40.19 -10.20
CA PHE A 438 -13.79 -41.46 -10.80
C PHE A 438 -13.15 -42.30 -9.70
N LEU A 439 -13.67 -43.51 -9.48
CA LEU A 439 -13.13 -44.48 -8.55
C LEU A 439 -12.70 -45.75 -9.31
N GLY A 440 -11.42 -46.04 -9.27
CA GLY A 440 -10.83 -47.29 -9.80
C GLY A 440 -10.34 -48.18 -8.68
N ILE A 441 -10.53 -49.49 -8.80
CA ILE A 441 -9.93 -50.52 -7.93
C ILE A 441 -9.07 -51.44 -8.77
N LEU A 442 -7.76 -51.39 -8.53
CA LEU A 442 -6.75 -52.25 -9.14
C LEU A 442 -6.64 -53.54 -8.36
N SER A 443 -6.75 -54.66 -9.06
CA SER A 443 -6.56 -56.03 -8.53
C SER A 443 -5.63 -56.81 -9.50
N GLY A 444 -4.34 -56.83 -9.22
CA GLY A 444 -3.37 -57.40 -10.15
C GLY A 444 -3.31 -56.68 -11.50
N ASP A 445 -3.78 -57.29 -12.57
CA ASP A 445 -3.82 -56.74 -13.92
C ASP A 445 -5.18 -56.14 -14.31
N THR A 446 -6.12 -56.13 -13.39
CA THR A 446 -7.51 -55.77 -13.66
C THR A 446 -7.87 -54.45 -12.95
N LEU A 447 -8.35 -53.48 -13.70
CA LEU A 447 -8.93 -52.24 -13.19
C LEU A 447 -10.45 -52.32 -13.26
N ARG A 448 -11.15 -52.36 -12.09
CA ARG A 448 -12.58 -52.13 -12.00
C ARG A 448 -12.83 -50.68 -11.67
N TYR A 449 -13.72 -50.03 -12.41
CA TYR A 449 -13.96 -48.60 -12.21
C TYR A 449 -15.43 -48.22 -12.31
N ALA A 450 -15.78 -47.15 -11.63
CA ALA A 450 -17.07 -46.49 -11.71
C ALA A 450 -16.84 -44.97 -11.80
N ASN A 451 -17.77 -44.27 -12.44
CA ASN A 451 -17.67 -42.83 -12.64
C ASN A 451 -18.97 -42.14 -12.21
N ALA A 452 -18.84 -41.18 -11.33
CA ALA A 452 -19.93 -40.32 -10.85
C ALA A 452 -19.80 -38.92 -11.50
N GLY A 453 -20.04 -38.84 -12.81
CA GLY A 453 -20.06 -37.57 -13.54
C GLY A 453 -18.69 -36.89 -13.73
N HIS A 454 -17.60 -37.57 -13.43
CA HIS A 454 -16.25 -37.03 -13.63
C HIS A 454 -15.78 -37.19 -15.09
N LEU A 455 -14.78 -36.37 -15.46
CA LEU A 455 -14.12 -36.50 -16.77
C LEU A 455 -13.60 -37.94 -16.97
N PRO A 456 -13.87 -38.59 -18.11
CA PRO A 456 -13.43 -39.96 -18.31
C PRO A 456 -11.92 -40.04 -18.41
N PRO A 457 -11.22 -40.87 -17.59
CA PRO A 457 -9.80 -41.09 -17.72
C PRO A 457 -9.43 -41.65 -19.08
N LEU A 458 -8.22 -41.31 -19.55
CA LEU A 458 -7.68 -41.80 -20.83
C LEU A 458 -6.94 -43.10 -20.60
N HIS A 459 -7.35 -44.18 -21.28
CA HIS A 459 -6.55 -45.42 -21.41
C HIS A 459 -5.70 -45.33 -22.66
N VAL A 460 -4.40 -45.41 -22.49
CA VAL A 460 -3.43 -45.40 -23.61
C VAL A 460 -2.85 -46.77 -23.76
N ARG A 461 -3.02 -47.37 -24.96
CA ARG A 461 -2.48 -48.67 -25.35
C ARG A 461 -1.88 -48.57 -26.75
N ARG A 462 -0.61 -48.91 -26.91
CA ARG A 462 0.08 -48.99 -28.24
C ARG A 462 -0.04 -47.70 -29.07
N GLY A 463 0.03 -46.54 -28.43
CA GLY A 463 -0.05 -45.23 -29.11
C GLY A 463 -1.45 -44.77 -29.49
N ALA A 464 -2.49 -45.52 -29.10
CA ALA A 464 -3.90 -45.10 -29.22
C ALA A 464 -4.47 -44.78 -27.84
N THR A 465 -5.44 -43.88 -27.79
CA THR A 465 -6.16 -43.53 -26.56
C THR A 465 -7.65 -43.81 -26.69
N CYS A 466 -8.26 -44.30 -25.61
CA CYS A 466 -9.67 -44.53 -25.48
C CYS A 466 -10.12 -44.03 -24.11
N PRO A 467 -11.17 -43.18 -24.04
CA PRO A 467 -11.72 -42.76 -22.76
C PRO A 467 -12.34 -43.98 -22.05
N LEU A 468 -12.20 -44.01 -20.71
CA LEU A 468 -12.87 -45.00 -19.87
C LEU A 468 -14.30 -44.51 -19.57
N ASP A 469 -15.21 -44.80 -20.49
CA ASP A 469 -16.59 -44.40 -20.36
C ASP A 469 -17.32 -45.17 -19.28
N SER A 470 -17.87 -44.47 -18.32
CA SER A 470 -18.83 -44.98 -17.35
C SER A 470 -19.75 -43.79 -17.02
N HIS A 471 -21.04 -44.02 -17.20
CA HIS A 471 -22.02 -42.94 -17.09
C HIS A 471 -22.68 -42.98 -15.69
N GLY A 472 -22.51 -41.90 -14.94
CA GLY A 472 -23.20 -41.69 -13.67
C GLY A 472 -23.41 -40.19 -13.43
N LEU A 473 -24.41 -39.85 -12.62
CA LEU A 473 -24.60 -38.49 -12.13
C LEU A 473 -23.57 -38.16 -11.06
N PRO A 474 -23.21 -36.89 -10.88
CA PRO A 474 -22.38 -36.47 -9.76
C PRO A 474 -22.97 -36.90 -8.43
N LEU A 475 -22.13 -37.16 -7.41
CA LEU A 475 -22.53 -37.47 -6.06
C LEU A 475 -23.23 -36.25 -5.42
N GLY A 476 -24.27 -36.52 -4.62
CA GLY A 476 -25.02 -35.49 -3.92
C GLY A 476 -26.20 -34.89 -4.71
N VAL A 477 -26.39 -35.30 -5.98
CA VAL A 477 -27.44 -34.75 -6.84
C VAL A 477 -28.76 -35.47 -6.72
N LEU A 478 -28.76 -36.81 -6.67
CA LEU A 478 -29.99 -37.62 -6.69
C LEU A 478 -29.89 -38.82 -5.76
N GLU A 479 -30.84 -38.98 -4.85
CA GLU A 479 -30.84 -40.06 -3.84
C GLU A 479 -30.97 -41.45 -4.47
N SER A 480 -31.83 -41.59 -5.46
CA SER A 480 -32.17 -42.90 -6.07
C SER A 480 -31.25 -43.29 -7.24
N HIS A 481 -30.12 -42.61 -7.43
CA HIS A 481 -29.17 -42.97 -8.48
C HIS A 481 -28.29 -44.15 -8.06
N HIS A 482 -28.17 -45.15 -8.92
CA HIS A 482 -27.26 -46.29 -8.74
C HIS A 482 -26.15 -46.25 -9.79
N TYR A 483 -24.92 -46.39 -9.34
CA TYR A 483 -23.75 -46.39 -10.22
C TYR A 483 -23.55 -47.77 -10.86
N SER A 484 -23.07 -47.77 -12.07
CA SER A 484 -22.55 -48.97 -12.77
C SER A 484 -21.05 -48.99 -12.72
N TRP A 485 -20.45 -50.16 -12.87
CA TRP A 485 -19.02 -50.33 -12.97
C TRP A 485 -18.66 -51.09 -14.24
N SER A 486 -17.39 -50.85 -14.71
CA SER A 486 -16.79 -51.55 -15.83
C SER A 486 -15.46 -52.15 -15.42
N GLU A 487 -14.99 -53.10 -16.22
CA GLU A 487 -13.72 -53.77 -15.96
C GLU A 487 -12.80 -53.62 -17.20
N LEU A 488 -11.52 -53.32 -16.95
CA LEU A 488 -10.49 -53.21 -17.97
C LEU A 488 -9.31 -54.07 -17.57
N LYS A 489 -8.92 -54.99 -18.45
CA LYS A 489 -7.68 -55.76 -18.31
C LYS A 489 -6.53 -54.96 -18.89
N LEU A 490 -5.56 -54.60 -18.05
CA LEU A 490 -4.36 -53.85 -18.41
C LEU A 490 -3.26 -54.78 -18.88
N GLU A 491 -2.63 -54.46 -20.00
CA GLU A 491 -1.42 -55.13 -20.51
C GLU A 491 -0.16 -54.36 -20.04
N PRO A 492 1.02 -55.03 -19.93
CA PRO A 492 2.28 -54.32 -19.67
C PRO A 492 2.49 -53.17 -20.67
N GLY A 493 2.80 -51.99 -20.16
CA GLY A 493 2.94 -50.76 -20.93
C GLY A 493 1.65 -49.91 -21.08
N ASP A 494 0.49 -50.45 -20.72
CA ASP A 494 -0.74 -49.65 -20.70
C ASP A 494 -0.65 -48.53 -19.67
N LEU A 495 -1.18 -47.39 -20.03
CA LEU A 495 -1.27 -46.22 -19.16
C LEU A 495 -2.73 -45.81 -18.96
N VAL A 496 -3.12 -45.56 -17.72
CA VAL A 496 -4.38 -44.88 -17.35
C VAL A 496 -4.01 -43.49 -16.85
N PHE A 497 -4.62 -42.47 -17.46
CA PHE A 497 -4.42 -41.05 -17.11
C PHE A 497 -5.75 -40.43 -16.72
N ALA A 498 -5.92 -40.11 -15.43
CA ALA A 498 -7.06 -39.41 -14.90
C ALA A 498 -6.70 -37.95 -14.61
N HIS A 499 -7.63 -37.04 -14.81
CA HIS A 499 -7.38 -35.62 -14.60
C HIS A 499 -8.66 -34.86 -14.24
N THR A 500 -8.53 -33.71 -13.60
CA THR A 500 -9.61 -32.75 -13.36
C THR A 500 -9.68 -31.72 -14.49
N ASP A 501 -10.74 -30.91 -14.48
CA ASP A 501 -11.03 -29.92 -15.52
C ASP A 501 -10.04 -28.74 -15.54
N GLY A 502 -9.38 -28.42 -14.43
CA GLY A 502 -8.40 -27.33 -14.35
C GLY A 502 -7.28 -27.42 -15.39
N LEU A 503 -6.94 -28.63 -15.86
CA LEU A 503 -5.96 -28.79 -16.94
C LEU A 503 -6.52 -28.40 -18.30
N ILE A 504 -7.76 -28.79 -18.61
CA ILE A 504 -8.36 -28.59 -19.95
C ILE A 504 -9.06 -27.23 -20.06
N GLU A 505 -9.46 -26.64 -18.95
CA GLU A 505 -10.10 -25.32 -18.90
C GLU A 505 -9.11 -24.16 -18.77
N ALA A 506 -7.82 -24.43 -18.62
CA ALA A 506 -6.77 -23.42 -18.66
C ALA A 506 -6.85 -22.57 -19.93
N ARG A 507 -6.76 -21.22 -19.79
CA ARG A 507 -7.13 -20.28 -20.87
C ARG A 507 -5.98 -19.35 -21.25
N ARG A 508 -5.96 -19.01 -22.56
CA ARG A 508 -5.17 -17.92 -23.12
C ARG A 508 -6.06 -17.08 -24.03
N GLY A 509 -6.28 -15.81 -23.67
CA GLY A 509 -7.09 -14.90 -24.51
C GLY A 509 -8.50 -15.40 -24.82
N GLY A 510 -9.10 -16.25 -23.96
CA GLY A 510 -10.43 -16.84 -24.14
C GLY A 510 -10.43 -18.24 -24.80
N GLU A 511 -9.33 -18.70 -25.38
CA GLU A 511 -9.18 -20.08 -25.91
C GLU A 511 -8.85 -21.03 -24.76
N MET A 512 -9.56 -22.18 -24.66
CA MET A 512 -9.28 -23.24 -23.70
C MET A 512 -8.17 -24.16 -24.23
N TYR A 513 -7.38 -24.72 -23.32
CA TYR A 513 -6.39 -25.75 -23.65
C TYR A 513 -7.03 -26.95 -24.35
N GLY A 514 -8.08 -27.50 -23.75
CA GLY A 514 -9.00 -28.48 -24.34
C GLY A 514 -8.51 -29.93 -24.25
N SER A 515 -9.49 -30.85 -24.20
CA SER A 515 -9.26 -32.30 -24.06
C SER A 515 -8.50 -32.93 -25.24
N ALA A 516 -8.70 -32.40 -26.46
CA ALA A 516 -8.00 -32.94 -27.64
C ALA A 516 -6.49 -32.69 -27.59
N ARG A 517 -6.05 -31.52 -27.15
CA ARG A 517 -4.63 -31.19 -26.99
C ARG A 517 -4.01 -32.01 -25.87
N LEU A 518 -4.73 -32.15 -24.73
CA LEU A 518 -4.29 -32.99 -23.63
C LEU A 518 -4.09 -34.45 -24.08
N ALA A 519 -5.08 -35.05 -24.73
CA ALA A 519 -5.01 -36.42 -25.19
C ALA A 519 -3.82 -36.67 -26.16
N GLN A 520 -3.57 -35.74 -27.10
CA GLN A 520 -2.41 -35.84 -28.01
C GLN A 520 -1.07 -35.78 -27.25
N LEU A 521 -0.97 -34.90 -26.26
CA LEU A 521 0.23 -34.79 -25.45
C LEU A 521 0.47 -36.07 -24.62
N VAL A 522 -0.58 -36.56 -23.93
CA VAL A 522 -0.53 -37.78 -23.13
C VAL A 522 -0.06 -38.99 -23.97
N VAL A 523 -0.63 -39.18 -25.18
CA VAL A 523 -0.22 -40.27 -26.09
C VAL A 523 1.25 -40.15 -26.47
N ARG A 524 1.72 -38.95 -26.84
CA ARG A 524 3.12 -38.72 -27.21
C ARG A 524 4.07 -38.99 -26.05
N ALA A 525 3.76 -38.43 -24.87
CA ALA A 525 4.58 -38.58 -23.69
C ALA A 525 4.58 -40.00 -23.12
N ALA A 526 3.47 -40.74 -23.23
CA ALA A 526 3.34 -42.12 -22.79
C ALA A 526 4.32 -43.06 -23.50
N ALA A 527 4.76 -42.73 -24.71
CA ALA A 527 5.67 -43.56 -25.50
C ALA A 527 7.13 -43.51 -24.99
N THR A 528 7.55 -42.45 -24.33
CA THR A 528 8.97 -42.18 -24.04
C THR A 528 9.27 -41.78 -22.60
N GLN A 529 8.26 -41.38 -21.83
CA GLN A 529 8.42 -40.79 -20.48
C GLN A 529 7.83 -41.72 -19.41
N SER A 530 8.40 -41.68 -18.21
CA SER A 530 7.78 -42.27 -17.01
C SER A 530 6.50 -41.54 -16.64
N PRO A 531 5.57 -42.14 -15.86
CA PRO A 531 4.36 -41.46 -15.39
C PRO A 531 4.62 -40.14 -14.65
N LYS A 532 5.72 -40.07 -13.87
CA LYS A 532 6.15 -38.84 -13.18
C LYS A 532 6.57 -37.74 -14.14
N GLU A 533 7.34 -38.08 -15.16
CA GLU A 533 7.76 -37.13 -16.20
C GLU A 533 6.59 -36.70 -17.07
N LEU A 534 5.65 -37.63 -17.37
CA LEU A 534 4.45 -37.33 -18.15
C LEU A 534 3.57 -36.29 -17.46
N VAL A 535 3.23 -36.49 -16.17
CA VAL A 535 2.36 -35.48 -15.47
C VAL A 535 3.06 -34.14 -15.37
N ARG A 536 4.38 -34.08 -15.22
CA ARG A 536 5.16 -32.85 -15.25
C ARG A 536 5.13 -32.17 -16.62
N ALA A 537 5.35 -32.95 -17.69
CA ALA A 537 5.31 -32.43 -19.06
C ALA A 537 3.90 -31.86 -19.40
N VAL A 538 2.84 -32.53 -18.93
CA VAL A 538 1.46 -32.00 -19.07
C VAL A 538 1.32 -30.66 -18.37
N HIS A 539 1.79 -30.53 -17.14
CA HIS A 539 1.72 -29.27 -16.40
C HIS A 539 2.53 -28.16 -17.08
N GLU A 540 3.75 -28.45 -17.51
CA GLU A 540 4.61 -27.48 -18.20
C GLU A 540 3.97 -26.98 -19.51
N ASP A 541 3.37 -27.86 -20.32
CA ASP A 541 2.71 -27.50 -21.58
C ASP A 541 1.43 -26.67 -21.35
N VAL A 542 0.66 -26.99 -20.30
CA VAL A 542 -0.51 -26.19 -19.89
C VAL A 542 -0.09 -24.81 -19.41
N MET A 543 0.97 -24.72 -18.60
CA MET A 543 1.48 -23.43 -18.09
C MET A 543 2.12 -22.57 -19.19
N GLU A 544 2.73 -23.17 -20.19
CA GLU A 544 3.25 -22.45 -21.37
C GLU A 544 2.11 -21.93 -22.27
N PHE A 545 1.02 -22.69 -22.33
CA PHE A 545 -0.15 -22.28 -23.13
C PHE A 545 -0.95 -21.17 -22.42
N ALA A 546 -1.22 -21.30 -21.13
CA ALA A 546 -2.18 -20.45 -20.41
C ALA A 546 -1.52 -19.23 -19.74
N ASP A 547 -2.30 -18.16 -19.57
CA ASP A 547 -1.89 -16.99 -18.77
C ASP A 547 -1.88 -17.29 -17.26
N GLY A 548 -2.20 -18.51 -16.87
CA GLY A 548 -2.28 -19.06 -15.51
C GLY A 548 -3.39 -20.12 -15.40
N ILE A 549 -3.31 -20.96 -14.36
CA ILE A 549 -4.37 -21.92 -14.02
C ILE A 549 -5.38 -21.23 -13.11
N SER A 550 -6.62 -21.16 -13.57
CA SER A 550 -7.73 -20.49 -12.88
C SER A 550 -8.53 -21.38 -11.93
N ASP A 551 -8.32 -22.70 -12.00
CA ASP A 551 -8.91 -23.72 -11.15
C ASP A 551 -7.86 -24.74 -10.70
N ASP A 552 -8.21 -25.57 -9.71
CA ASP A 552 -7.32 -26.63 -9.26
C ASP A 552 -7.07 -27.64 -10.37
N ALA A 553 -5.90 -28.24 -10.38
CA ALA A 553 -5.53 -29.20 -11.38
C ALA A 553 -4.89 -30.45 -10.75
N VAL A 554 -5.51 -31.60 -10.97
CA VAL A 554 -4.97 -32.91 -10.65
C VAL A 554 -4.68 -33.68 -11.94
N ALA A 555 -3.55 -34.34 -11.99
CA ALA A 555 -3.25 -35.38 -12.97
C ALA A 555 -2.66 -36.61 -12.26
N LEU A 556 -3.26 -37.76 -12.51
CA LEU A 556 -2.84 -39.02 -12.00
C LEU A 556 -2.57 -40.00 -13.16
N ALA A 557 -1.36 -40.51 -13.25
CA ALA A 557 -0.91 -41.45 -14.28
C ALA A 557 -0.51 -42.79 -13.65
N LEU A 558 -1.06 -43.86 -14.17
CA LEU A 558 -0.76 -45.23 -13.74
C LEU A 558 -0.29 -46.05 -14.94
N ARG A 559 0.93 -46.56 -14.94
CA ARG A 559 1.47 -47.43 -15.99
C ARG A 559 1.70 -48.82 -15.45
N ARG A 560 1.16 -49.82 -16.12
CA ARG A 560 1.44 -51.21 -15.78
C ARG A 560 2.86 -51.58 -16.25
N THR A 561 3.69 -52.14 -15.36
CA THR A 561 5.09 -52.51 -15.64
C THR A 561 5.28 -53.98 -15.96
N GLY A 562 4.48 -54.90 -15.46
CA GLY A 562 4.59 -56.31 -15.76
C GLY A 562 3.87 -57.20 -14.77
#